data_2594212a6516184f250b17cbee3d46e6
#
_entry.id   2594212a6516184f250b17cbee3d46e6
#
_cell.length_a   1.000
_cell.length_b   1.000
_cell.length_c   1.000
_cell.angle_alpha   90.00
_cell.angle_beta   90.00
_cell.angle_gamma   90.00
#
_symmetry.space_group_name_H-M   'P 1'
#
loop_
_entity.id
_entity.type
_entity.pdbx_description
1 polymer ?
#
loop_
_entity_poly.entity_id
_entity_poly.type
_entity_poly.pdbx_seq_one_letter_code
_entity_poly.pdbx_strand_id
1 'polypeptide(L)'
;QPAHLVKRKRFSIGQTEVTQELWEAVMGSNPSAWKGAKYPVESVSWDDCQAFIKKLNRLTGRRFRLPKEAEWEYAAGGGNQSKGYTYSGSNNIGDVAWCDNGIYSRPHRVATKEPNELGLYDMSGNVWEWCHDWYYDDYYFESPIKNPPGPYEGTDRVIRGGSWGSIENLCRVIERNFYFQEGVANIVGLRL
;
A
#
# COMPACT_ATOMS: atom_id res chain seq x y z
N GLN A 1 16.20 2.95 9.84
CA GLN A 1 17.02 2.97 8.62
C GLN A 1 17.41 4.40 8.28
N PRO A 2 18.57 4.67 7.66
CA PRO A 2 18.99 6.03 7.36
C PRO A 2 18.09 6.65 6.29
N ALA A 3 17.64 7.89 6.54
CA ALA A 3 16.95 8.67 5.52
C ALA A 3 17.94 9.01 4.39
N HIS A 4 17.54 8.83 3.14
CA HIS A 4 18.36 9.17 1.99
C HIS A 4 17.53 9.89 0.91
N LEU A 5 18.20 10.73 0.12
CA LEU A 5 17.55 11.51 -0.92
C LEU A 5 17.21 10.63 -2.13
N VAL A 6 15.93 10.60 -2.53
CA VAL A 6 15.46 9.90 -3.72
C VAL A 6 14.87 10.89 -4.72
N LYS A 7 15.33 10.84 -5.97
CA LYS A 7 14.73 11.54 -7.12
C LYS A 7 13.88 10.57 -7.93
N ARG A 8 12.64 10.95 -8.27
CA ARG A 8 11.68 10.10 -8.98
C ARG A 8 11.17 10.75 -10.25
N LYS A 9 10.71 9.93 -11.18
CA LYS A 9 9.88 10.37 -12.31
C LYS A 9 8.46 10.66 -11.83
N ARG A 10 7.73 11.47 -12.60
CA ARG A 10 6.29 11.68 -12.38
C ARG A 10 5.54 10.34 -12.45
N PHE A 11 4.62 10.09 -11.54
CA PHE A 11 3.76 8.92 -11.49
C PHE A 11 2.35 9.31 -11.02
N SER A 12 1.40 8.43 -11.20
CA SER A 12 0.07 8.51 -10.61
C SER A 12 -0.11 7.34 -9.66
N ILE A 13 -0.88 7.54 -8.61
CA ILE A 13 -1.19 6.52 -7.61
C ILE A 13 -2.70 6.55 -7.31
N GLY A 14 -3.28 5.41 -6.99
CA GLY A 14 -4.69 5.30 -6.64
C GLY A 14 -5.02 6.12 -5.39
N GLN A 15 -6.14 6.81 -5.40
CA GLN A 15 -6.60 7.62 -4.27
C GLN A 15 -6.88 6.76 -3.03
N THR A 16 -7.35 5.53 -3.24
CA THR A 16 -7.62 4.53 -2.21
C THR A 16 -6.96 3.21 -2.58
N GLU A 17 -6.99 2.25 -1.69
CA GLU A 17 -6.77 0.85 -1.98
C GLU A 17 -7.75 0.36 -3.05
N VAL A 18 -7.42 -0.71 -3.77
CA VAL A 18 -8.34 -1.37 -4.70
C VAL A 18 -9.50 -1.97 -3.93
N THR A 19 -10.72 -1.57 -4.29
CA THR A 19 -11.94 -2.07 -3.64
C THR A 19 -12.32 -3.46 -4.12
N GLN A 20 -13.08 -4.20 -3.29
CA GLN A 20 -13.60 -5.51 -3.65
C GLN A 20 -14.51 -5.47 -4.90
N GLU A 21 -15.32 -4.43 -5.06
CA GLU A 21 -16.16 -4.28 -6.25
C GLU A 21 -15.33 -4.13 -7.54
N LEU A 22 -14.22 -3.36 -7.49
CA LEU A 22 -13.34 -3.23 -8.64
C LEU A 22 -12.61 -4.54 -8.92
N TRP A 23 -12.11 -5.20 -7.88
CA TRP A 23 -11.46 -6.49 -8.03
C TRP A 23 -12.41 -7.54 -8.66
N GLU A 24 -13.63 -7.66 -8.11
CA GLU A 24 -14.62 -8.62 -8.58
C GLU A 24 -15.08 -8.32 -10.03
N ALA A 25 -15.26 -7.05 -10.38
CA ALA A 25 -15.57 -6.63 -11.74
C ALA A 25 -14.50 -7.05 -12.76
N VAL A 26 -13.23 -7.06 -12.34
CA VAL A 26 -12.10 -7.46 -13.19
C VAL A 26 -11.89 -8.98 -13.15
N MET A 27 -11.85 -9.60 -11.97
CA MET A 27 -11.46 -11.00 -11.80
C MET A 27 -12.62 -11.97 -11.91
N GLY A 28 -13.85 -11.54 -11.62
CA GLY A 28 -15.06 -12.36 -11.63
C GLY A 28 -15.32 -13.08 -10.30
N SER A 29 -14.46 -12.91 -9.31
CA SER A 29 -14.60 -13.48 -7.97
C SER A 29 -13.94 -12.57 -6.93
N ASN A 30 -14.34 -12.70 -5.67
CA ASN A 30 -13.81 -11.91 -4.56
C ASN A 30 -13.21 -12.82 -3.49
N PRO A 31 -11.86 -12.85 -3.31
CA PRO A 31 -11.19 -13.73 -2.35
C PRO A 31 -11.29 -13.25 -0.90
N SER A 32 -11.60 -11.97 -0.67
CA SER A 32 -11.53 -11.32 0.64
C SER A 32 -12.29 -12.09 1.71
N ALA A 33 -11.72 -12.18 2.91
CA ALA A 33 -12.37 -12.79 4.08
C ALA A 33 -13.54 -11.92 4.59
N TRP A 34 -13.33 -10.60 4.62
CA TRP A 34 -14.34 -9.63 5.03
C TRP A 34 -15.06 -9.05 3.81
N LYS A 35 -16.36 -9.32 3.67
CA LYS A 35 -17.11 -8.95 2.47
C LYS A 35 -17.73 -7.55 2.56
N GLY A 36 -17.54 -6.77 1.49
CA GLY A 36 -18.15 -5.46 1.32
C GLY A 36 -17.63 -4.73 0.08
N ALA A 37 -18.51 -4.29 -0.81
CA ALA A 37 -18.16 -3.72 -2.11
C ALA A 37 -17.12 -2.59 -2.01
N LYS A 38 -17.23 -1.74 -1.00
CA LYS A 38 -16.33 -0.60 -0.73
C LYS A 38 -15.20 -0.89 0.26
N TYR A 39 -15.04 -2.14 0.68
CA TYR A 39 -13.88 -2.54 1.48
C TYR A 39 -12.68 -2.73 0.54
N PRO A 40 -11.45 -2.59 1.05
CA PRO A 40 -10.27 -2.99 0.29
C PRO A 40 -10.35 -4.48 -0.03
N VAL A 41 -9.91 -4.88 -1.20
CA VAL A 41 -9.65 -6.29 -1.45
C VAL A 41 -8.47 -6.73 -0.59
N GLU A 42 -8.61 -7.89 0.05
CA GLU A 42 -7.57 -8.53 0.85
C GLU A 42 -7.55 -10.05 0.58
N SER A 43 -6.67 -10.78 1.20
CA SER A 43 -6.42 -12.20 0.93
C SER A 43 -5.99 -12.45 -0.53
N VAL A 44 -5.13 -11.58 -1.03
CA VAL A 44 -4.52 -11.64 -2.37
C VAL A 44 -3.01 -11.70 -2.26
N SER A 45 -2.40 -12.60 -3.01
CA SER A 45 -0.94 -12.66 -3.15
C SER A 45 -0.42 -11.55 -4.07
N TRP A 46 0.89 -11.36 -4.10
CA TRP A 46 1.51 -10.45 -5.05
C TRP A 46 1.27 -10.92 -6.50
N ASP A 47 1.30 -12.23 -6.74
CA ASP A 47 1.03 -12.81 -8.05
C ASP A 47 -0.43 -12.63 -8.49
N ASP A 48 -1.39 -12.75 -7.56
CA ASP A 48 -2.80 -12.41 -7.82
C ASP A 48 -2.95 -10.95 -8.22
N CYS A 49 -2.23 -10.04 -7.55
CA CYS A 49 -2.21 -8.62 -7.91
C CYS A 49 -1.66 -8.39 -9.33
N GLN A 50 -0.60 -9.11 -9.74
CA GLN A 50 -0.09 -9.03 -11.11
C GLN A 50 -1.10 -9.55 -12.14
N ALA A 51 -1.79 -10.65 -11.82
CA ALA A 51 -2.86 -11.20 -12.68
C ALA A 51 -4.02 -10.20 -12.84
N PHE A 52 -4.46 -9.59 -11.74
CA PHE A 52 -5.47 -8.53 -11.74
C PHE A 52 -5.03 -7.33 -12.60
N ILE A 53 -3.83 -6.82 -12.39
CA ILE A 53 -3.27 -5.67 -13.12
C ILE A 53 -3.19 -5.98 -14.62
N LYS A 54 -2.70 -7.16 -14.99
CA LYS A 54 -2.64 -7.60 -16.40
C LYS A 54 -4.02 -7.60 -17.06
N LYS A 55 -5.03 -8.09 -16.34
CA LYS A 55 -6.41 -8.14 -16.84
C LYS A 55 -7.03 -6.74 -16.93
N LEU A 56 -6.84 -5.91 -15.89
CA LEU A 56 -7.30 -4.53 -15.87
C LEU A 56 -6.68 -3.70 -17.02
N ASN A 57 -5.38 -3.84 -17.26
CA ASN A 57 -4.68 -3.18 -18.35
C ASN A 57 -5.26 -3.57 -19.72
N ARG A 58 -5.56 -4.86 -19.92
CA ARG A 58 -6.18 -5.35 -21.15
C ARG A 58 -7.58 -4.78 -21.34
N LEU A 59 -8.38 -4.70 -20.28
CA LEU A 59 -9.76 -4.19 -20.34
C LEU A 59 -9.82 -2.69 -20.59
N THR A 60 -8.88 -1.93 -20.04
CA THR A 60 -8.93 -0.46 -20.07
C THR A 60 -8.02 0.18 -21.13
N GLY A 61 -7.08 -0.57 -21.70
CA GLY A 61 -6.02 -0.03 -22.56
C GLY A 61 -4.99 0.83 -21.83
N ARG A 62 -5.04 0.90 -20.49
CA ARG A 62 -4.11 1.68 -19.65
C ARG A 62 -2.95 0.83 -19.15
N ARG A 63 -2.00 1.48 -18.47
CA ARG A 63 -0.80 0.85 -17.90
C ARG A 63 -0.75 1.04 -16.39
N PHE A 64 -1.59 0.31 -15.68
CA PHE A 64 -1.52 0.21 -14.23
C PHE A 64 -0.39 -0.72 -13.81
N ARG A 65 0.14 -0.51 -12.64
CA ARG A 65 1.13 -1.35 -11.97
C ARG A 65 1.06 -1.14 -10.46
N LEU A 66 1.68 -2.00 -9.68
CA LEU A 66 1.95 -1.71 -8.27
C LEU A 66 2.90 -0.51 -8.16
N PRO A 67 2.75 0.33 -7.13
CA PRO A 67 3.73 1.38 -6.84
C PRO A 67 5.07 0.74 -6.47
N LYS A 68 6.15 1.42 -6.80
CA LYS A 68 7.44 1.13 -6.16
C LYS A 68 7.41 1.60 -4.72
N GLU A 69 8.19 0.97 -3.86
CA GLU A 69 8.25 1.35 -2.45
C GLU A 69 8.53 2.85 -2.26
N ALA A 70 9.52 3.40 -2.97
CA ALA A 70 9.86 4.82 -2.91
C ALA A 70 8.75 5.76 -3.45
N GLU A 71 7.91 5.29 -4.37
CA GLU A 71 6.72 6.04 -4.84
C GLU A 71 5.63 6.04 -3.78
N TRP A 72 5.40 4.86 -3.19
CA TRP A 72 4.44 4.68 -2.12
C TRP A 72 4.77 5.58 -0.91
N GLU A 73 6.01 5.51 -0.41
CA GLU A 73 6.46 6.29 0.75
C GLU A 73 6.34 7.80 0.51
N TYR A 74 6.72 8.28 -0.67
CA TYR A 74 6.55 9.68 -1.01
C TYR A 74 5.09 10.10 -1.05
N ALA A 75 4.23 9.29 -1.63
CA ALA A 75 2.80 9.58 -1.70
C ALA A 75 2.19 9.59 -0.29
N ALA A 76 2.53 8.61 0.55
CA ALA A 76 2.10 8.54 1.94
C ALA A 76 2.58 9.73 2.78
N GLY A 77 3.81 10.19 2.54
CA GLY A 77 4.39 11.36 3.22
C GLY A 77 3.88 12.73 2.76
N GLY A 78 2.86 12.79 1.88
CA GLY A 78 2.29 14.07 1.40
C GLY A 78 3.05 14.69 0.22
N GLY A 79 4.04 14.00 -0.33
CA GLY A 79 4.77 14.44 -1.53
C GLY A 79 5.41 15.80 -1.39
N ASN A 80 5.19 16.68 -2.39
CA ASN A 80 5.69 18.07 -2.34
C ASN A 80 4.92 18.97 -1.37
N GLN A 81 3.80 18.48 -0.82
CA GLN A 81 2.97 19.21 0.16
C GLN A 81 3.17 18.68 1.57
N SER A 82 4.14 17.79 1.77
CA SER A 82 4.43 17.12 3.04
C SER A 82 4.59 18.11 4.19
N LYS A 83 3.93 17.83 5.30
CA LYS A 83 4.05 18.54 6.57
C LYS A 83 4.91 17.79 7.58
N GLY A 84 5.50 16.66 7.18
CA GLY A 84 6.38 15.85 8.03
C GLY A 84 5.65 15.09 9.12
N TYR A 85 4.39 14.71 8.88
CA TYR A 85 3.59 13.94 9.82
C TYR A 85 4.11 12.51 10.00
N THR A 86 3.88 11.96 11.17
CA THR A 86 4.23 10.56 11.51
C THR A 86 3.41 9.54 10.71
N TYR A 87 2.11 9.80 10.56
CA TYR A 87 1.17 9.03 9.77
C TYR A 87 0.77 9.82 8.53
N SER A 88 0.18 9.17 7.55
CA SER A 88 -0.20 9.81 6.30
C SER A 88 -1.34 10.82 6.50
N GLY A 89 -0.99 12.09 6.65
CA GLY A 89 -1.91 13.22 6.83
C GLY A 89 -2.08 13.75 8.26
N SER A 90 -1.56 13.06 9.30
CA SER A 90 -1.67 13.54 10.70
C SER A 90 -0.58 12.97 11.60
N ASN A 91 -0.32 13.65 12.73
CA ASN A 91 0.41 13.07 13.87
C ASN A 91 -0.49 12.29 14.84
N ASN A 92 -1.81 12.43 14.72
CA ASN A 92 -2.77 11.63 15.47
C ASN A 92 -3.30 10.50 14.58
N ILE A 93 -2.95 9.26 14.90
CA ILE A 93 -3.33 8.08 14.11
C ILE A 93 -4.86 7.92 13.99
N GLY A 94 -5.62 8.32 14.99
CA GLY A 94 -7.08 8.22 15.01
C GLY A 94 -7.78 9.01 13.91
N ASP A 95 -7.13 10.05 13.36
CA ASP A 95 -7.69 10.89 12.30
C ASP A 95 -7.64 10.20 10.93
N VAL A 96 -6.57 9.42 10.67
CA VAL A 96 -6.16 8.98 9.33
C VAL A 96 -6.10 7.46 9.15
N ALA A 97 -6.15 6.67 10.22
CA ALA A 97 -5.91 5.24 10.14
C ALA A 97 -6.98 4.38 10.81
N TRP A 98 -7.21 3.21 10.23
CA TRP A 98 -7.85 2.08 10.86
C TRP A 98 -6.76 1.07 11.26
N CYS A 99 -6.44 0.99 12.55
CA CYS A 99 -5.42 0.11 13.11
C CYS A 99 -5.96 -0.62 14.35
N ASP A 100 -5.16 -1.51 14.93
CA ASP A 100 -5.56 -2.25 16.12
C ASP A 100 -5.67 -1.29 17.32
N ASN A 101 -6.89 -1.12 17.78
CA ASN A 101 -7.23 -0.39 19.00
C ASN A 101 -7.77 -1.32 20.12
N GLY A 102 -7.57 -2.63 19.95
CA GLY A 102 -8.02 -3.65 20.89
C GLY A 102 -9.53 -3.92 20.92
N ILE A 103 -10.32 -3.24 20.07
CA ILE A 103 -11.78 -3.36 20.01
C ILE A 103 -12.21 -3.47 18.55
N TYR A 104 -12.73 -4.64 18.14
CA TYR A 104 -13.28 -4.85 16.79
C TYR A 104 -12.32 -4.61 15.62
N SER A 105 -11.10 -5.14 15.73
CA SER A 105 -10.10 -5.08 14.65
C SER A 105 -10.61 -5.79 13.38
N ARG A 106 -10.89 -5.01 12.34
CA ARG A 106 -11.36 -5.47 11.02
C ARG A 106 -11.09 -4.42 9.96
N PRO A 107 -11.08 -4.76 8.66
CA PRO A 107 -11.00 -3.75 7.61
C PRO A 107 -12.26 -2.87 7.60
N HIS A 108 -12.11 -1.67 7.10
CA HIS A 108 -13.17 -0.68 6.96
C HIS A 108 -13.34 -0.28 5.49
N ARG A 109 -14.45 0.40 5.18
CA ARG A 109 -14.66 0.97 3.85
C ARG A 109 -13.55 1.98 3.57
N VAL A 110 -13.03 1.96 2.33
CA VAL A 110 -12.01 2.92 1.92
C VAL A 110 -12.52 4.36 2.03
N ALA A 111 -11.63 5.30 2.23
CA ALA A 111 -11.90 6.75 2.32
C ALA A 111 -12.91 7.13 3.40
N THR A 112 -12.83 6.52 4.58
CA THR A 112 -13.69 6.86 5.74
C THR A 112 -12.95 7.58 6.86
N LYS A 113 -11.65 7.78 6.71
CA LYS A 113 -10.79 8.64 7.53
C LYS A 113 -10.36 9.87 6.74
N GLU A 114 -9.62 10.80 7.36
CA GLU A 114 -9.11 11.97 6.67
C GLU A 114 -8.01 11.61 5.66
N PRO A 115 -7.94 12.28 4.50
CA PRO A 115 -6.89 12.09 3.53
C PRO A 115 -5.60 12.79 3.93
N ASN A 116 -4.50 12.41 3.30
CA ASN A 116 -3.26 13.18 3.39
C ASN A 116 -3.29 14.44 2.49
N GLU A 117 -2.18 15.18 2.48
CA GLU A 117 -2.01 16.45 1.76
C GLU A 117 -2.18 16.32 0.23
N LEU A 118 -2.06 15.10 -0.31
CA LEU A 118 -2.29 14.80 -1.74
C LEU A 118 -3.72 14.29 -2.02
N GLY A 119 -4.58 14.22 -1.00
CA GLY A 119 -5.93 13.68 -1.14
C GLY A 119 -5.98 12.14 -1.20
N LEU A 120 -4.93 11.46 -0.69
CA LEU A 120 -4.85 10.00 -0.63
C LEU A 120 -5.36 9.51 0.73
N TYR A 121 -6.17 8.46 0.70
CA TYR A 121 -6.79 7.86 1.87
C TYR A 121 -6.13 6.52 2.21
N ASP A 122 -6.21 6.14 3.48
CA ASP A 122 -5.85 4.81 3.98
C ASP A 122 -4.38 4.41 3.71
N MET A 123 -3.49 5.40 3.52
CA MET A 123 -2.04 5.17 3.41
C MET A 123 -1.39 4.84 4.76
N SER A 124 -2.16 4.89 5.84
CA SER A 124 -1.85 4.40 7.19
C SER A 124 -3.01 3.54 7.66
N GLY A 125 -2.78 2.25 7.99
CA GLY A 125 -3.78 1.30 8.45
C GLY A 125 -4.63 0.69 7.34
N ASN A 126 -5.79 0.19 7.69
CA ASN A 126 -6.75 -0.57 6.90
C ASN A 126 -6.18 -1.90 6.40
N VAL A 127 -5.48 -1.97 5.27
CA VAL A 127 -4.72 -3.15 4.87
C VAL A 127 -3.30 -2.78 4.45
N TRP A 128 -2.33 -3.67 4.71
CA TRP A 128 -1.01 -3.58 4.12
C TRP A 128 -1.12 -3.56 2.60
N GLU A 129 -0.30 -2.77 1.92
CA GLU A 129 -0.31 -2.61 0.48
C GLU A 129 0.94 -3.19 -0.16
N TRP A 130 0.77 -4.14 -1.09
CA TRP A 130 1.84 -4.67 -1.89
C TRP A 130 2.54 -3.58 -2.69
N CYS A 131 3.89 -3.57 -2.63
CA CYS A 131 4.75 -2.81 -3.53
C CYS A 131 5.36 -3.72 -4.61
N HIS A 132 5.88 -3.10 -5.66
CA HIS A 132 6.55 -3.82 -6.75
C HIS A 132 7.86 -4.46 -6.30
N ASP A 133 8.56 -3.83 -5.35
CA ASP A 133 9.94 -4.09 -4.99
C ASP A 133 10.08 -5.40 -4.20
N TRP A 134 11.19 -6.10 -4.43
CA TRP A 134 11.66 -7.12 -3.50
C TRP A 134 12.10 -6.48 -2.19
N TYR A 135 11.92 -7.16 -1.08
CA TYR A 135 12.38 -6.70 0.22
C TYR A 135 13.83 -7.11 0.45
N TYR A 136 14.61 -6.16 0.95
CA TYR A 136 15.96 -6.40 1.48
C TYR A 136 16.22 -5.36 2.57
N ASP A 137 16.70 -5.82 3.74
CA ASP A 137 16.88 -4.97 4.91
C ASP A 137 17.84 -3.82 4.65
N ASP A 138 18.95 -4.11 3.99
CA ASP A 138 20.06 -3.18 3.78
C ASP A 138 19.97 -2.41 2.46
N TYR A 139 18.91 -2.59 1.67
CA TYR A 139 18.79 -1.97 0.35
C TYR A 139 19.01 -0.45 0.35
N TYR A 140 18.59 0.24 1.41
CA TYR A 140 18.71 1.70 1.51
C TYR A 140 20.15 2.19 1.61
N PHE A 141 21.11 1.37 2.03
CA PHE A 141 22.54 1.71 2.03
C PHE A 141 23.15 1.68 0.63
N GLU A 142 22.57 0.91 -0.29
CA GLU A 142 23.07 0.68 -1.65
C GLU A 142 22.17 1.28 -2.72
N SER A 143 20.98 1.77 -2.34
CA SER A 143 19.98 2.19 -3.31
C SER A 143 20.42 3.43 -4.10
N PRO A 144 20.21 3.45 -5.43
CA PRO A 144 20.54 4.61 -6.24
C PRO A 144 19.60 5.77 -5.89
N ILE A 145 20.15 6.99 -5.87
CA ILE A 145 19.39 8.22 -5.63
C ILE A 145 18.25 8.41 -6.65
N LYS A 146 18.44 7.93 -7.88
CA LYS A 146 17.53 8.19 -8.99
C LYS A 146 16.68 6.98 -9.35
N ASN A 147 15.36 7.08 -9.10
CA ASN A 147 14.37 6.05 -9.40
C ASN A 147 14.77 4.64 -8.90
N PRO A 148 15.02 4.45 -7.60
CA PRO A 148 15.47 3.15 -7.10
C PRO A 148 14.53 2.04 -7.61
N PRO A 149 15.08 0.99 -8.23
CA PRO A 149 14.27 -0.09 -8.78
C PRO A 149 13.83 -1.12 -7.75
N GLY A 150 14.37 -1.07 -6.53
CA GLY A 150 14.39 -2.17 -5.58
C GLY A 150 15.51 -3.18 -5.90
N PRO A 151 15.74 -4.16 -5.04
CA PRO A 151 16.63 -5.29 -5.32
C PRO A 151 16.20 -6.04 -6.59
N TYR A 152 17.15 -6.66 -7.29
CA TYR A 152 16.87 -7.42 -8.52
C TYR A 152 16.16 -8.74 -8.27
N GLU A 153 16.40 -9.33 -7.11
CA GLU A 153 15.84 -10.62 -6.68
C GLU A 153 15.59 -10.62 -5.17
N GLY A 154 14.80 -11.55 -4.67
CA GLY A 154 14.50 -11.71 -3.27
C GLY A 154 13.53 -12.87 -3.05
N THR A 155 13.20 -13.15 -1.80
CA THR A 155 12.21 -14.14 -1.38
C THR A 155 10.87 -13.47 -1.04
N ASP A 156 10.94 -12.23 -0.56
CA ASP A 156 9.81 -11.50 -0.01
C ASP A 156 9.59 -10.19 -0.76
N ARG A 157 8.33 -9.78 -0.84
CA ARG A 157 7.92 -8.49 -1.42
C ARG A 157 7.67 -7.46 -0.33
N VAL A 158 7.99 -6.21 -0.64
CA VAL A 158 7.67 -5.09 0.25
C VAL A 158 6.16 -4.93 0.40
N ILE A 159 5.71 -4.75 1.64
CA ILE A 159 4.39 -4.24 1.99
C ILE A 159 4.51 -2.99 2.85
N ARG A 160 3.57 -2.07 2.71
CA ARG A 160 3.61 -0.76 3.36
C ARG A 160 2.25 -0.40 3.98
N GLY A 161 2.26 0.55 4.93
CA GLY A 161 1.08 1.21 5.47
C GLY A 161 0.54 0.68 6.79
N GLY A 162 0.80 -0.55 7.15
CA GLY A 162 0.11 -1.19 8.27
C GLY A 162 -1.29 -1.68 7.89
N SER A 163 -2.02 -2.23 8.87
CA SER A 163 -3.37 -2.75 8.66
C SER A 163 -4.26 -2.53 9.87
N TRP A 164 -5.52 -2.88 9.75
CA TRP A 164 -6.50 -2.90 10.84
C TRP A 164 -6.06 -3.77 12.03
N GLY A 165 -5.19 -4.75 11.83
CA GLY A 165 -4.62 -5.61 12.88
C GLY A 165 -3.22 -5.20 13.35
N SER A 166 -2.71 -4.07 12.88
CA SER A 166 -1.37 -3.59 13.23
C SER A 166 -1.40 -2.61 14.38
N ILE A 167 -0.42 -2.69 15.28
CA ILE A 167 -0.17 -1.65 16.28
C ILE A 167 0.24 -0.34 15.60
N GLU A 168 0.01 0.79 16.27
CA GLU A 168 0.24 2.14 15.74
C GLU A 168 1.60 2.33 15.08
N ASN A 169 2.67 1.83 15.69
CA ASN A 169 4.03 1.97 15.17
C ASN A 169 4.22 1.40 13.77
N LEU A 170 3.46 0.36 13.41
CA LEU A 170 3.52 -0.27 12.09
C LEU A 170 2.75 0.51 11.00
N CYS A 171 1.95 1.51 11.39
CA CYS A 171 1.20 2.35 10.48
C CYS A 171 1.90 3.67 10.14
N ARG A 172 3.12 3.90 10.64
CA ARG A 172 3.92 5.09 10.31
C ARG A 172 4.31 5.11 8.84
N VAL A 173 4.39 6.32 8.27
CA VAL A 173 4.80 6.51 6.85
C VAL A 173 6.13 5.84 6.54
N ILE A 174 7.09 5.88 7.47
CA ILE A 174 8.44 5.35 7.28
C ILE A 174 8.55 3.84 7.52
N GLU A 175 7.50 3.20 8.05
CA GLU A 175 7.57 1.81 8.43
C GLU A 175 7.53 0.89 7.22
N ARG A 176 8.44 -0.06 7.21
CA ARG A 176 8.58 -1.08 6.16
C ARG A 176 8.26 -2.44 6.72
N ASN A 177 7.63 -3.26 5.90
CA ASN A 177 7.45 -4.67 6.21
C ASN A 177 7.52 -5.49 4.91
N PHE A 178 7.47 -6.79 5.05
CA PHE A 178 7.54 -7.71 3.93
C PHE A 178 6.58 -8.90 4.13
N TYR A 179 6.26 -9.52 3.02
CA TYR A 179 5.53 -10.77 3.02
C TYR A 179 5.96 -11.62 1.83
N PHE A 180 5.88 -12.94 1.95
CA PHE A 180 6.31 -13.84 0.86
C PHE A 180 5.36 -13.69 -0.34
N GLN A 181 5.92 -13.71 -1.56
CA GLN A 181 5.24 -13.34 -2.79
C GLN A 181 3.92 -14.08 -3.02
N GLU A 182 3.88 -15.39 -2.71
CA GLU A 182 2.72 -16.25 -2.88
C GLU A 182 1.75 -16.21 -1.69
N GLY A 183 2.10 -15.46 -0.63
CA GLY A 183 1.37 -15.42 0.62
C GLY A 183 0.07 -14.66 0.49
N VAL A 184 -0.95 -15.14 1.19
CA VAL A 184 -2.25 -14.49 1.32
C VAL A 184 -2.57 -14.27 2.78
N ALA A 185 -3.07 -13.08 3.11
CA ALA A 185 -3.52 -12.75 4.45
C ALA A 185 -4.67 -11.73 4.37
N ASN A 186 -5.60 -11.83 5.30
CA ASN A 186 -6.77 -10.93 5.36
C ASN A 186 -6.44 -9.50 5.81
N ILE A 187 -5.16 -9.21 5.96
CA ILE A 187 -4.60 -7.89 6.30
C ILE A 187 -3.77 -7.30 5.16
N VAL A 188 -3.67 -7.96 4.01
CA VAL A 188 -2.83 -7.52 2.88
C VAL A 188 -3.67 -7.40 1.61
N GLY A 189 -3.59 -6.25 0.97
CA GLY A 189 -4.24 -5.87 -0.28
C GLY A 189 -3.30 -5.09 -1.19
N LEU A 190 -3.84 -4.21 -2.04
CA LEU A 190 -3.05 -3.44 -3.00
C LEU A 190 -3.64 -2.06 -3.29
N ARG A 191 -2.77 -1.19 -3.80
CA ARG A 191 -3.08 0.08 -4.46
C ARG A 191 -2.40 0.11 -5.85
N LEU A 192 -2.97 0.88 -6.82
CA LEU A 192 -2.43 1.01 -8.18
C LEU A 192 -1.66 2.31 -8.36
#